data_65acdcd236f04457ff915f6c922effb9
#
_entry.id   65acdcd236f04457ff915f6c922effb9
#
_cell.length_a   1.000
_cell.length_b   1.000
_cell.length_c   1.000
_cell.angle_alpha   90.00
_cell.angle_beta   90.00
_cell.angle_gamma   90.00
#
_symmetry.space_group_name_H-M   'P 1'
#
loop_
_entity.id
_entity.type
_entity.pdbx_description
1 polymer ?
#
loop_
_entity_poly.entity_id
_entity_poly.type
_entity_poly.pdbx_seq_one_letter_code
_entity_poly.pdbx_strand_id
1 'polypeptide(L)'
;MVGGVVVCKEEKNSEKIAYIQNAVGAIQGPFDAYLALRGLKTLPIRMERHSFNALKIAEFLEQNDLIKKVFYPGLKSHPNHKLAKRQMNGLSLIHI
;
A
#
# COMPACT_ATOMS: atom_id res chain seq x y z
N MET A 1 -7.18 10.31 -10.73
CA MET A 1 -5.78 10.00 -11.13
C MET A 1 -5.67 8.50 -11.38
N VAL A 2 -5.18 8.11 -12.53
CA VAL A 2 -4.82 6.71 -12.85
C VAL A 2 -3.32 6.67 -13.09
N GLY A 3 -2.62 5.74 -12.46
CA GLY A 3 -1.18 5.64 -12.61
C GLY A 3 -0.63 4.40 -11.93
N GLY A 4 0.62 4.08 -12.22
CA GLY A 4 1.33 2.96 -11.62
C GLY A 4 2.83 3.21 -11.65
N VAL A 5 3.54 2.39 -10.88
CA VAL A 5 5.01 2.40 -10.82
C VAL A 5 5.51 0.98 -11.03
N VAL A 6 6.51 0.85 -11.88
CA VAL A 6 7.25 -0.41 -12.05
C VAL A 6 8.67 -0.20 -11.54
N VAL A 7 9.09 -1.04 -10.61
CA VAL A 7 10.45 -1.01 -10.04
C VAL A 7 11.20 -2.27 -10.48
N CYS A 8 12.32 -2.09 -11.18
CA CYS A 8 13.15 -3.17 -11.67
C CYS A 8 14.45 -3.26 -10.86
N LYS A 9 14.85 -4.47 -10.50
CA LYS A 9 16.13 -4.73 -9.86
C LYS A 9 17.29 -4.74 -10.87
N GLU A 10 17.02 -5.27 -12.07
CA GLU A 10 18.02 -5.45 -13.13
C GLU A 10 17.90 -4.33 -14.16
N GLU A 11 19.04 -3.73 -14.51
CA GLU A 11 19.14 -2.64 -15.50
C GLU A 11 18.56 -3.03 -16.85
N LYS A 12 18.90 -4.23 -17.36
CA LYS A 12 18.36 -4.76 -18.63
C LYS A 12 16.83 -4.79 -18.70
N ASN A 13 16.17 -5.08 -17.57
CA ASN A 13 14.71 -5.08 -17.51
C ASN A 13 14.17 -3.64 -17.44
N SER A 14 14.87 -2.76 -16.75
CA SER A 14 14.54 -1.33 -16.68
C SER A 14 14.59 -0.69 -18.08
N GLU A 15 15.65 -0.94 -18.84
CA GLU A 15 15.81 -0.41 -20.21
C GLU A 15 14.70 -0.89 -21.15
N LYS A 16 14.34 -2.19 -21.09
CA LYS A 16 13.24 -2.73 -21.91
C LYS A 16 11.90 -2.09 -21.57
N ILE A 17 11.61 -1.90 -20.28
CA ILE A 17 10.37 -1.27 -19.84
C ILE A 17 10.36 0.21 -20.21
N ALA A 18 11.46 0.92 -20.07
CA ALA A 18 11.60 2.30 -20.50
C ALA A 18 11.38 2.47 -22.03
N TYR A 19 11.93 1.55 -22.81
CA TYR A 19 11.69 1.51 -24.26
C TYR A 19 10.20 1.33 -24.59
N ILE A 20 9.54 0.35 -23.94
CA ILE A 20 8.11 0.10 -24.16
C ILE A 20 7.27 1.30 -23.70
N GLN A 21 7.58 1.88 -22.57
CA GLN A 21 6.92 3.08 -22.07
C GLN A 21 7.00 4.24 -23.09
N ASN A 22 8.17 4.48 -23.63
CA ASN A 22 8.39 5.52 -24.63
C ASN A 22 7.65 5.22 -25.94
N ALA A 23 7.73 3.97 -26.43
CA ALA A 23 7.13 3.55 -27.71
C ALA A 23 5.59 3.58 -27.67
N VAL A 24 4.99 3.18 -26.55
CA VAL A 24 3.53 3.13 -26.36
C VAL A 24 2.97 4.45 -25.82
N GLY A 25 3.80 5.29 -25.18
CA GLY A 25 3.38 6.54 -24.57
C GLY A 25 2.63 6.34 -23.24
N ALA A 26 2.88 5.24 -22.53
CA ALA A 26 2.26 4.93 -21.25
C ALA A 26 2.88 5.74 -20.10
N ILE A 27 2.62 7.04 -20.12
CA ILE A 27 3.13 8.01 -19.13
C ILE A 27 1.97 8.71 -18.41
N GLN A 28 2.22 9.16 -17.19
CA GLN A 28 1.27 10.01 -16.46
C GLN A 28 1.17 11.40 -17.09
N GLY A 29 -0.03 11.96 -17.09
CA GLY A 29 -0.20 13.38 -17.41
C GLY A 29 0.57 14.28 -16.42
N PRO A 30 1.00 15.49 -16.83
CA PRO A 30 1.79 16.37 -15.96
C PRO A 30 1.08 16.72 -14.64
N PHE A 31 -0.22 16.90 -14.66
CA PHE A 31 -1.02 17.19 -13.48
C PHE A 31 -1.09 15.99 -12.52
N ASP A 32 -1.26 14.79 -13.05
CA ASP A 32 -1.25 13.54 -12.26
C ASP A 32 0.13 13.30 -11.63
N ALA A 33 1.21 13.53 -12.38
CA ALA A 33 2.58 13.45 -11.87
C ALA A 33 2.83 14.45 -10.74
N TYR A 34 2.36 15.69 -10.89
CA TYR A 34 2.42 16.72 -9.84
C TYR A 34 1.69 16.28 -8.58
N LEU A 35 0.46 15.76 -8.70
CA LEU A 35 -0.32 15.29 -7.56
C LEU A 35 0.35 14.09 -6.86
N ALA A 36 0.92 13.15 -7.63
CA ALA A 36 1.67 12.01 -7.09
C ALA A 36 2.89 12.49 -6.30
N LEU A 37 3.72 13.34 -6.87
CA LEU A 37 4.90 13.92 -6.19
C LEU A 37 4.52 14.69 -4.92
N ARG A 38 3.45 15.47 -4.97
CA ARG A 38 2.94 16.18 -3.80
C ARG A 38 2.48 15.22 -2.71
N GLY A 39 1.78 14.15 -3.08
CA GLY A 39 1.31 13.12 -2.14
C GLY A 39 2.44 12.34 -1.49
N LEU A 40 3.52 12.06 -2.23
CA LEU A 40 4.69 11.32 -1.74
C LEU A 40 5.42 12.06 -0.60
N LYS A 41 5.43 13.40 -0.61
CA LYS A 41 6.13 14.20 0.42
C LYS A 41 5.65 13.93 1.85
N THR A 42 4.38 13.56 2.00
CA THR A 42 3.77 13.26 3.31
C THR A 42 3.40 11.79 3.49
N LEU A 43 3.75 10.94 2.52
CA LEU A 43 3.36 9.53 2.53
C LEU A 43 3.85 8.78 3.78
N PRO A 44 5.12 8.90 4.22
CA PRO A 44 5.60 8.17 5.39
C PRO A 44 4.78 8.47 6.65
N ILE A 45 4.56 9.76 6.95
CA ILE A 45 3.79 10.21 8.13
C ILE A 45 2.34 9.71 8.07
N ARG A 46 1.72 9.77 6.88
CA ARG A 46 0.36 9.27 6.69
C ARG A 46 0.29 7.76 6.87
N MET A 47 1.23 7.01 6.32
CA MET A 47 1.23 5.55 6.43
C MET A 47 1.47 5.08 7.86
N GLU A 48 2.34 5.76 8.61
CA GLU A 48 2.53 5.49 10.03
C GLU A 48 1.20 5.68 10.80
N ARG A 49 0.54 6.81 10.59
CA ARG A 49 -0.76 7.09 11.26
C ARG A 49 -1.86 6.14 10.80
N HIS A 50 -1.92 5.82 9.53
CA HIS A 50 -2.90 4.85 9.00
C HIS A 50 -2.70 3.47 9.63
N SER A 51 -1.47 2.99 9.72
CA SER A 51 -1.17 1.68 10.32
C SER A 51 -1.53 1.63 11.81
N PHE A 52 -1.22 2.70 12.54
CA PHE A 52 -1.60 2.83 13.94
C PHE A 52 -3.13 2.81 14.13
N ASN A 53 -3.85 3.63 13.36
CA ASN A 53 -5.30 3.72 13.45
C ASN A 53 -5.97 2.40 13.04
N ALA A 54 -5.47 1.76 11.97
CA ALA A 54 -5.99 0.49 11.49
C ALA A 54 -5.93 -0.60 12.56
N LEU A 55 -4.79 -0.72 13.23
CA LEU A 55 -4.63 -1.69 14.31
C LEU A 55 -5.60 -1.40 15.47
N LYS A 56 -5.70 -0.13 15.90
CA LYS A 56 -6.61 0.27 16.99
C LYS A 56 -8.08 -0.01 16.68
N ILE A 57 -8.50 0.28 15.45
CA ILE A 57 -9.86 -0.01 15.00
C ILE A 57 -10.09 -1.52 14.94
N ALA A 58 -9.15 -2.28 14.40
CA ALA A 58 -9.27 -3.74 14.31
C ALA A 58 -9.36 -4.40 15.70
N GLU A 59 -8.51 -3.98 16.66
CA GLU A 59 -8.57 -4.43 18.05
C GLU A 59 -9.90 -4.10 18.71
N PHE A 60 -10.43 -2.88 18.51
CA PHE A 60 -11.73 -2.46 19.03
C PHE A 60 -12.88 -3.30 18.45
N LEU A 61 -12.86 -3.53 17.13
CA LEU A 61 -13.89 -4.33 16.46
C LEU A 61 -13.84 -5.80 16.88
N GLU A 62 -12.64 -6.36 17.12
CA GLU A 62 -12.49 -7.75 17.56
C GLU A 62 -13.08 -8.00 18.96
N GLN A 63 -13.13 -6.96 19.80
CA GLN A 63 -13.70 -7.02 21.15
C GLN A 63 -15.19 -6.69 21.19
N ASN A 64 -15.81 -6.34 20.05
CA ASN A 64 -17.22 -5.95 20.01
C ASN A 64 -18.12 -7.15 19.73
N ASP A 65 -19.06 -7.45 20.62
CA ASP A 65 -19.97 -8.59 20.54
C ASP A 65 -20.91 -8.55 19.32
N LEU A 66 -21.10 -7.38 18.72
CA LEU A 66 -21.90 -7.23 17.51
C LEU A 66 -21.14 -7.62 16.24
N ILE A 67 -19.81 -7.76 16.32
CA ILE A 67 -18.94 -8.08 15.19
C ILE A 67 -18.58 -9.55 15.21
N LYS A 68 -19.05 -10.27 14.21
CA LYS A 68 -18.85 -11.72 14.12
C LYS A 68 -17.37 -12.09 13.83
N LYS A 69 -16.69 -11.31 13.01
CA LYS A 69 -15.30 -11.59 12.63
C LYS A 69 -14.64 -10.35 12.01
N VAL A 70 -13.37 -10.13 12.33
CA VAL A 70 -12.51 -9.09 11.75
C VAL A 70 -11.44 -9.74 10.89
N PHE A 71 -11.30 -9.30 9.63
CA PHE A 71 -10.28 -9.79 8.71
C PHE A 71 -9.16 -8.75 8.56
N TYR A 72 -8.25 -8.75 9.51
CA TYR A 72 -7.10 -7.85 9.50
C TYR A 72 -5.80 -8.61 9.84
N PRO A 73 -4.84 -8.70 8.89
CA PRO A 73 -3.61 -9.48 9.09
C PRO A 73 -2.71 -8.99 10.22
N GLY A 74 -2.91 -7.77 10.72
CA GLY A 74 -2.24 -7.24 11.92
C GLY A 74 -2.69 -7.89 13.22
N LEU A 75 -3.87 -8.49 13.27
CA LEU A 75 -4.37 -9.20 14.44
C LEU A 75 -3.75 -10.60 14.55
N LYS A 76 -3.47 -11.04 15.77
CA LYS A 76 -2.93 -12.39 16.04
C LYS A 76 -3.90 -13.49 15.67
N SER A 77 -5.20 -13.22 15.68
CA SER A 77 -6.29 -14.12 15.29
C SER A 77 -6.33 -14.42 13.79
N HIS A 78 -5.69 -13.56 12.95
CA HIS A 78 -5.70 -13.75 11.51
C HIS A 78 -4.77 -14.90 11.08
N PRO A 79 -5.23 -15.83 10.19
CA PRO A 79 -4.45 -17.01 9.80
C PRO A 79 -3.09 -16.66 9.17
N ASN A 80 -3.01 -15.55 8.44
CA ASN A 80 -1.79 -15.10 7.77
C ASN A 80 -1.00 -14.03 8.57
N HIS A 81 -1.26 -13.86 9.87
CA HIS A 81 -0.56 -12.87 10.69
C HIS A 81 0.97 -12.99 10.61
N LYS A 82 1.50 -14.21 10.79
CA LYS A 82 2.94 -14.45 10.75
C LYS A 82 3.57 -14.12 9.39
N LEU A 83 2.85 -14.40 8.30
CA LEU A 83 3.30 -14.08 6.95
C LEU A 83 3.30 -12.58 6.72
N ALA A 84 2.22 -11.90 7.08
CA ALA A 84 2.11 -10.44 6.97
C ALA A 84 3.21 -9.73 7.75
N LYS A 85 3.45 -10.13 9.01
CA LYS A 85 4.52 -9.56 9.84
C LYS A 85 5.92 -9.72 9.24
N ARG A 86 6.16 -10.77 8.47
CA ARG A 86 7.45 -11.00 7.80
C ARG A 86 7.61 -10.16 6.53
N GLN A 87 6.52 -9.91 5.81
CA GLN A 87 6.56 -9.26 4.50
C GLN A 87 6.24 -7.77 4.52
N MET A 88 5.58 -7.26 5.57
CA MET A 88 5.05 -5.92 5.63
C MET A 88 5.52 -5.18 6.88
N ASN A 89 5.93 -3.91 6.71
CA ASN A 89 6.36 -3.03 7.81
C ASN A 89 5.21 -2.26 8.45
N GLY A 90 3.98 -2.47 8.00
CA GLY A 90 2.75 -1.85 8.50
C GLY A 90 1.57 -2.25 7.64
N LEU A 91 0.38 -2.09 8.17
CA LEU A 91 -0.87 -2.47 7.51
C LEU A 91 -1.83 -1.29 7.56
N SER A 92 -2.32 -0.88 6.39
CA SER A 92 -3.25 0.24 6.22
C SER A 92 -4.69 -0.15 6.55
N LEU A 93 -5.58 0.86 6.63
CA LEU A 93 -7.03 0.73 6.85
C LEU A 93 -7.81 0.07 5.70
N ILE A 94 -7.20 -0.15 4.54
CA ILE A 94 -7.94 -0.54 3.33
C ILE A 94 -8.53 -1.96 3.41
N HIS A 95 -8.09 -2.78 4.35
CA HIS A 95 -8.44 -4.21 4.42
C HIS A 95 -8.95 -4.64 5.81
N ILE A 96 -9.75 -3.80 6.46
CA ILE A 96 -10.47 -4.18 7.68
C ILE A 96 -11.82 -4.78 7.32
#